data_1c2f461ce722aa59f6bb34f3ffde8c5d
#
_entry.id   1c2f461ce722aa59f6bb34f3ffde8c5d
#
_cell.length_a   1.000
_cell.length_b   1.000
_cell.length_c   1.000
_cell.angle_alpha   90.00
_cell.angle_beta   90.00
_cell.angle_gamma   90.00
#
_symmetry.space_group_name_H-M   'P 1'
#
loop_
_entity.id
_entity.type
_entity.pdbx_description
1 polymer ?
#
loop_
_entity_poly.entity_id
_entity_poly.type
_entity_poly.pdbx_seq_one_letter_code
_entity_poly.pdbx_strand_id
1 'polypeptide(L)'
;MKEIKARIILLKVPVSKIGLFTALMDGSGRNAIVRTREKKKDQVYLITTPHTYQRTLEVLSYIKKHLPELEVLGEVEEMDIGL
;
A
#
# COMPACT_ATOMS: atom_id res chain seq x y z
N MET A 1 2.91 -6.86 27.16
CA MET A 1 1.98 -6.76 26.03
C MET A 1 2.75 -6.67 24.72
N LYS A 2 2.41 -7.49 23.76
CA LYS A 2 3.09 -7.45 22.47
C LYS A 2 2.48 -6.38 21.59
N GLU A 3 3.32 -5.51 21.09
CA GLU A 3 2.88 -4.55 20.09
C GLU A 3 2.83 -5.23 18.74
N ILE A 4 1.76 -4.98 18.01
CA ILE A 4 1.65 -5.43 16.63
C ILE A 4 2.29 -4.35 15.77
N LYS A 5 3.43 -4.67 15.19
CA LYS A 5 4.11 -3.73 14.31
C LYS A 5 3.45 -3.72 12.95
N ALA A 6 3.17 -2.53 12.45
CA ALA A 6 2.68 -2.39 11.08
C ALA A 6 3.75 -2.83 10.10
N ARG A 7 3.31 -3.41 8.99
CA ARG A 7 4.18 -3.70 7.86
C ARG A 7 3.80 -2.74 6.75
N ILE A 8 4.77 -2.05 6.22
CA ILE A 8 4.53 -0.95 5.30
C ILE A 8 5.20 -1.24 3.96
N ILE A 9 4.40 -1.22 2.91
CA ILE A 9 4.87 -1.47 1.55
C ILE A 9 4.88 -0.14 0.81
N LEU A 10 6.02 0.19 0.21
CA LEU A 10 6.14 1.39 -0.62
C LEU A 10 5.85 1.00 -2.06
N LEU A 11 4.93 1.75 -2.67
CA LEU A 11 4.49 1.51 -4.04
C LEU A 11 4.66 2.76 -4.87
N LYS A 12 4.82 2.58 -6.17
CA LYS A 12 4.76 3.66 -7.14
C LYS A 12 3.50 3.50 -7.96
N VAL A 13 2.66 4.54 -7.96
CA VAL A 13 1.39 4.56 -8.69
C VAL A 13 1.30 5.90 -9.40
N PRO A 14 1.01 5.95 -10.71
CA PRO A 14 0.82 7.23 -11.39
C PRO A 14 -0.20 8.09 -10.66
N VAL A 15 0.09 9.38 -10.51
CA VAL A 15 -0.76 10.29 -9.74
C VAL A 15 -2.22 10.21 -10.21
N SER A 16 -2.45 10.14 -11.51
CA SER A 16 -3.81 10.06 -12.07
C SER A 16 -4.52 8.74 -11.76
N LYS A 17 -3.79 7.73 -11.27
CA LYS A 17 -4.35 6.41 -10.96
C LYS A 17 -4.46 6.12 -9.47
N ILE A 18 -4.02 7.03 -8.62
CA ILE A 18 -4.06 6.82 -7.17
C ILE A 18 -5.49 6.64 -6.67
N GLY A 19 -6.43 7.43 -7.20
CA GLY A 19 -7.83 7.27 -6.83
C GLY A 19 -8.38 5.90 -7.17
N LEU A 20 -8.06 5.40 -8.36
CA LEU A 20 -8.46 4.06 -8.78
C LEU A 20 -7.81 3.01 -7.88
N PHE A 21 -6.50 3.14 -7.62
CA PHE A 21 -5.79 2.22 -6.75
C PHE A 21 -6.45 2.14 -5.37
N THR A 22 -6.74 3.30 -4.78
CA THR A 22 -7.36 3.38 -3.45
C THR A 22 -8.73 2.71 -3.45
N ALA A 23 -9.53 2.96 -4.49
CA ALA A 23 -10.85 2.35 -4.60
C ALA A 23 -10.76 0.83 -4.70
N LEU A 24 -9.79 0.31 -5.46
CA LEU A 24 -9.60 -1.13 -5.60
C LEU A 24 -9.16 -1.76 -4.27
N MET A 25 -8.29 -1.08 -3.54
CA MET A 25 -7.87 -1.56 -2.21
C MET A 25 -9.04 -1.58 -1.24
N ASP A 26 -9.82 -0.52 -1.18
CA ASP A 26 -10.98 -0.45 -0.28
C ASP A 26 -12.03 -1.49 -0.65
N GLY A 27 -12.24 -1.72 -1.93
CA GLY A 27 -13.20 -2.71 -2.42
C GLY A 27 -12.82 -4.15 -2.10
N SER A 28 -11.58 -4.41 -1.75
CA SER A 28 -11.10 -5.76 -1.46
C SER A 28 -11.14 -6.13 0.02
N GLY A 29 -11.72 -5.28 0.90
CA GLY A 29 -11.95 -5.62 2.29
C GLY A 29 -11.08 -4.93 3.33
N ARG A 30 -10.49 -3.81 3.01
CA ARG A 30 -9.74 -2.97 3.96
C ARG A 30 -8.60 -3.70 4.68
N ASN A 31 -7.82 -4.45 3.93
CA ASN A 31 -6.68 -5.17 4.51
C ASN A 31 -5.49 -4.26 4.79
N ALA A 32 -5.54 -3.02 4.32
CA ALA A 32 -4.46 -2.07 4.48
C ALA A 32 -4.98 -0.64 4.37
N ILE A 33 -4.17 0.29 4.90
CA ILE A 33 -4.45 1.73 4.81
C ILE A 33 -3.54 2.31 3.74
N VAL A 34 -4.10 3.11 2.84
CA VAL A 34 -3.35 3.76 1.76
C VAL A 34 -3.01 5.19 2.19
N ARG A 35 -1.72 5.56 2.10
CA ARG A 35 -1.27 6.92 2.36
C ARG A 35 -0.37 7.39 1.23
N THR A 36 -0.63 8.59 0.73
CA THR A 36 0.21 9.21 -0.29
C THR A 36 1.43 9.83 0.36
N ARG A 37 2.59 9.67 -0.27
CA ARG A 37 3.83 10.28 0.21
C ARG A 37 3.85 11.76 -0.17
N GLU A 38 4.03 12.64 0.82
CA GLU A 38 3.97 14.09 0.58
C GLU A 38 5.01 14.59 -0.42
N LYS A 39 6.24 14.12 -0.30
CA LYS A 39 7.34 14.60 -1.12
C LYS A 39 7.38 14.00 -2.52
N LYS A 40 6.73 12.84 -2.68
CA LYS A 40 6.70 12.13 -3.96
C LYS A 40 5.28 11.65 -4.21
N LYS A 41 4.52 12.45 -4.92
CA LYS A 41 3.07 12.26 -5.07
C LYS A 41 2.69 11.01 -5.86
N ASP A 42 3.61 10.45 -6.61
CA ASP A 42 3.41 9.18 -7.31
C ASP A 42 3.79 7.96 -6.46
N GLN A 43 4.15 8.18 -5.19
CA GLN A 43 4.46 7.09 -4.27
C GLN A 43 3.43 7.02 -3.16
N VAL A 44 3.03 5.81 -2.82
CA VAL A 44 2.05 5.58 -1.76
C VAL A 44 2.58 4.54 -0.79
N TYR A 45 2.21 4.71 0.47
CA TYR A 45 2.46 3.72 1.51
C TYR A 45 1.22 2.88 1.69
N LEU A 46 1.41 1.58 1.76
CA LEU A 46 0.35 0.64 2.06
C LEU A 46 0.65 0.07 3.43
N ILE A 47 -0.10 0.55 4.43
CA ILE A 47 0.14 0.20 5.82
C ILE A 47 -0.74 -0.98 6.18
N THR A 48 -0.13 -2.10 6.50
CA THR A 48 -0.83 -3.33 6.80
C THR A 48 -0.31 -3.92 8.12
N THR A 49 -0.89 -5.02 8.57
CA THR A 49 -0.46 -5.71 9.78
C THR A 49 0.09 -7.08 9.41
N PRO A 50 0.84 -7.73 10.32
CA PRO A 50 1.29 -9.10 10.06
C PRO A 50 0.15 -10.07 9.74
N HIS A 51 -1.03 -9.83 10.33
CA HIS A 51 -2.20 -10.70 10.10
C HIS A 51 -2.80 -10.54 8.71
N THR A 52 -2.73 -9.33 8.14
CA THR A 52 -3.33 -9.04 6.84
C THR A 52 -2.31 -8.91 5.73
N TYR A 53 -1.03 -9.06 6.06
CA TYR A 53 0.05 -8.85 5.10
C TYR A 53 -0.06 -9.75 3.87
N GLN A 54 -0.24 -11.04 4.10
CA GLN A 54 -0.33 -12.00 2.99
C GLN A 54 -1.54 -11.71 2.11
N ARG A 55 -2.68 -11.40 2.73
CA ARG A 55 -3.88 -11.03 1.98
C ARG A 55 -3.67 -9.76 1.18
N THR A 56 -2.95 -8.80 1.76
CA THR A 56 -2.61 -7.55 1.08
C THR A 56 -1.77 -7.81 -0.17
N LEU A 57 -0.79 -8.73 -0.08
CA LEU A 57 0.03 -9.10 -1.24
C LEU A 57 -0.82 -9.74 -2.34
N GLU A 58 -1.78 -10.58 -1.97
CA GLU A 58 -2.68 -11.18 -2.94
C GLU A 58 -3.53 -10.13 -3.65
N VAL A 59 -4.04 -9.17 -2.89
CA VAL A 59 -4.84 -8.07 -3.44
C VAL A 59 -4.00 -7.22 -4.38
N LEU A 60 -2.75 -6.92 -3.99
CA LEU A 60 -1.83 -6.16 -4.86
C LEU A 60 -1.59 -6.88 -6.18
N SER A 61 -1.42 -8.19 -6.12
CA SER A 61 -1.23 -8.99 -7.33
C SER A 61 -2.43 -8.88 -8.27
N TYR A 62 -3.63 -8.90 -7.70
CA TYR A 62 -4.87 -8.73 -8.45
C TYR A 62 -4.95 -7.32 -9.06
N ILE A 63 -4.66 -6.29 -8.24
CA ILE A 63 -4.73 -4.91 -8.69
C ILE A 63 -3.73 -4.65 -9.81
N LYS A 64 -2.54 -5.24 -9.72
CA LYS A 64 -1.52 -5.07 -10.77
C LYS A 64 -2.01 -5.56 -12.14
N LYS A 65 -2.88 -6.54 -12.18
CA LYS A 65 -3.45 -7.01 -13.44
C LYS A 65 -4.34 -5.94 -14.10
N HIS A 66 -4.97 -5.12 -13.29
CA HIS A 66 -5.83 -4.02 -13.78
C HIS A 66 -5.09 -2.70 -13.89
N LEU A 67 -3.94 -2.59 -13.23
CA LEU A 67 -3.15 -1.37 -13.17
C LEU A 67 -1.68 -1.75 -13.37
N PRO A 68 -1.27 -2.05 -14.62
CA PRO A 68 0.10 -2.52 -14.89
C PRO A 68 1.20 -1.54 -14.51
N GLU A 69 0.88 -0.25 -14.41
CA GLU A 69 1.85 0.79 -14.03
C GLU A 69 2.23 0.75 -12.56
N LEU A 70 1.48 -0.01 -11.75
CA LEU A 70 1.80 -0.18 -10.34
C LEU A 70 3.14 -0.88 -10.17
N GLU A 71 4.01 -0.30 -9.36
CA GLU A 71 5.30 -0.92 -9.02
C GLU A 71 5.44 -1.06 -7.51
N VAL A 72 5.88 -2.22 -7.06
CA VAL A 72 6.22 -2.43 -5.65
C VAL A 72 7.68 -2.06 -5.48
N LEU A 73 7.95 -1.01 -4.71
CA LEU A 73 9.31 -0.52 -4.50
C LEU A 73 10.01 -1.22 -3.34
N GLY A 74 9.25 -1.75 -2.39
CA GLY A 74 9.82 -2.49 -1.28
C GLY A 74 9.06 -2.25 0.02
N GLU A 75 9.58 -2.84 1.09
CA GLU A 75 9.02 -2.66 2.43
C GLU A 75 9.84 -1.59 3.15
N VAL A 76 9.17 -0.70 3.90
CA VAL A 76 9.82 0.38 4.62
C VAL A 76 9.42 0.37 6.10
N GLU A 77 10.20 1.08 6.91
CA GLU A 77 9.95 1.21 8.34
C GLU A 77 8.96 2.34 8.63
N GLU A 78 8.30 2.27 9.80
CA GLU A 78 7.36 3.32 10.20
C GLU A 78 8.01 4.70 10.25
N MET A 79 9.26 4.80 10.68
CA MET A 79 9.96 6.07 10.75
C MET A 79 10.13 6.74 9.39
N ASP A 80 10.11 5.96 8.32
CA ASP A 80 10.28 6.50 6.96
C ASP A 80 9.06 7.26 6.47
N ILE A 81 7.92 7.04 7.09
CA ILE A 81 6.68 7.74 6.70
C ILE A 81 6.32 8.86 7.67
N GLY A 82 7.12 9.11 8.67
CA GLY A 82 6.94 10.23 9.57
C GLY A 82 5.77 10.12 10.53
N LEU A 83 5.40 8.92 10.89
CA LEU A 83 4.33 8.68 11.86
C LEU A 83 4.74 8.94 13.30
#